data_dcee7ab94ff2625c83126e780e6d7782
#
_entry.id   dcee7ab94ff2625c83126e780e6d7782
#
_cell.length_a   1.000
_cell.length_b   1.000
_cell.length_c   1.000
_cell.angle_alpha   90.00
_cell.angle_beta   90.00
_cell.angle_gamma   90.00
#
_symmetry.space_group_name_H-M   'P 1'
#
loop_
_entity.id
_entity.type
_entity.pdbx_description
1 polymer ?
#
loop_
_entity_poly.entity_id
_entity_poly.type
_entity_poly.pdbx_seq_one_letter_code
_entity_poly.pdbx_strand_id
1 'polypeptide(L)'
;MNRFHWVVSILFSCSVSTNSMAVNKVTLTLPAFSDNGQSYFHELLVESLKAQGVQLNIVTPSRHTPQKRAVHMLNKNQLSMYWLVKTPERDAKYHIIDVPLTEGMIGQRVLLIPKGAQARYNEISTLEEFRKLGFVAGLGANWYDIDVWNANKLSYHVKDGEWRQLYEMLSVDGGVNYFPRGMHEVVAEAEAQHQLDIEESLILKYDRSMVFYMSELSLEHQVLIERALNHAKDSGLMQRLIDKHWKNTLKIIKPEGRTIIDLTSP
;
A
#
# COMPACT_ATOMS: atom_id res chain seq x y z
N MET A 1 37.92 83.05 -11.57
CA MET A 1 36.88 82.38 -12.38
C MET A 1 36.99 80.91 -12.06
N ASN A 2 36.18 80.44 -11.04
CA ASN A 2 36.15 79.04 -10.58
C ASN A 2 34.89 78.35 -11.22
N ARG A 3 35.15 77.36 -12.02
CA ARG A 3 34.11 76.52 -12.55
C ARG A 3 33.91 75.31 -11.63
N PHE A 4 32.76 75.23 -10.96
CA PHE A 4 32.32 74.04 -10.22
C PHE A 4 31.68 73.05 -11.20
N HIS A 5 32.26 71.86 -11.24
CA HIS A 5 31.63 70.74 -11.97
C HIS A 5 30.78 69.92 -11.00
N TRP A 6 29.50 69.84 -11.24
CA TRP A 6 28.60 68.92 -10.53
C TRP A 6 28.63 67.55 -11.22
N VAL A 7 29.06 66.55 -10.47
CA VAL A 7 28.97 65.15 -10.89
C VAL A 7 27.64 64.60 -10.34
N VAL A 8 26.68 64.33 -11.22
CA VAL A 8 25.43 63.65 -10.85
C VAL A 8 25.64 62.13 -10.92
N SER A 9 25.74 61.48 -9.76
CA SER A 9 25.76 60.01 -9.66
C SER A 9 24.34 59.46 -9.74
N ILE A 10 24.00 58.81 -10.85
CA ILE A 10 22.73 58.09 -10.99
C ILE A 10 22.89 56.70 -10.38
N LEU A 11 22.28 56.47 -9.21
CA LEU A 11 22.16 55.18 -8.57
C LEU A 11 21.04 54.40 -9.30
N PHE A 12 21.45 53.42 -10.07
CA PHE A 12 20.54 52.43 -10.68
C PHE A 12 20.13 51.40 -9.60
N SER A 13 18.96 51.59 -9.00
CA SER A 13 18.35 50.61 -8.09
C SER A 13 17.82 49.43 -8.91
N CYS A 14 18.55 48.34 -8.97
CA CYS A 14 18.04 47.04 -9.50
C CYS A 14 17.07 46.42 -8.48
N SER A 15 15.78 46.65 -8.68
CA SER A 15 14.73 45.91 -7.93
C SER A 15 14.67 44.48 -8.41
N VAL A 16 15.25 43.57 -7.65
CA VAL A 16 15.07 42.14 -7.85
C VAL A 16 13.67 41.78 -7.37
N SER A 17 12.73 41.68 -8.29
CA SER A 17 11.39 41.16 -8.00
C SER A 17 11.53 39.66 -7.72
N THR A 18 11.54 39.25 -6.46
CA THR A 18 11.34 37.87 -6.05
C THR A 18 9.88 37.49 -6.33
N ASN A 19 9.62 36.90 -7.48
CA ASN A 19 8.38 36.22 -7.73
C ASN A 19 8.26 35.06 -6.72
N SER A 20 7.55 35.30 -5.63
CA SER A 20 7.06 34.22 -4.77
C SER A 20 6.05 33.42 -5.60
N MET A 21 6.49 32.32 -6.19
CA MET A 21 5.56 31.37 -6.80
C MET A 21 4.66 30.86 -5.68
N ALA A 22 3.36 31.16 -5.77
CA ALA A 22 2.38 30.58 -4.87
C ALA A 22 2.48 29.05 -5.00
N VAL A 23 2.89 28.38 -3.92
CA VAL A 23 2.95 26.92 -3.89
C VAL A 23 1.53 26.40 -4.02
N ASN A 24 1.24 25.69 -5.10
CA ASN A 24 -0.04 25.02 -5.26
C ASN A 24 -0.26 24.05 -4.09
N LYS A 25 -1.40 24.19 -3.41
CA LYS A 25 -1.75 23.32 -2.28
C LYS A 25 -2.90 22.41 -2.64
N VAL A 26 -2.77 21.14 -2.30
CA VAL A 26 -3.81 20.12 -2.41
C VAL A 26 -4.11 19.60 -1.02
N THR A 27 -5.37 19.40 -0.68
CA THR A 27 -5.79 18.75 0.58
C THR A 27 -6.52 17.47 0.26
N LEU A 28 -6.07 16.35 0.82
CA LEU A 28 -6.70 15.03 0.66
C LEU A 28 -7.07 14.47 2.03
N THR A 29 -8.27 13.92 2.14
CA THR A 29 -8.71 13.14 3.30
C THR A 29 -8.41 11.66 3.04
N LEU A 30 -7.49 11.08 3.82
CA LEU A 30 -7.00 9.70 3.66
C LEU A 30 -7.26 8.90 4.94
N PRO A 31 -7.39 7.56 4.87
CA PRO A 31 -7.54 6.74 6.06
C PRO A 31 -6.24 6.72 6.89
N ALA A 32 -6.40 6.47 8.20
CA ALA A 32 -5.30 6.21 9.12
C ALA A 32 -5.55 4.92 9.88
N PHE A 33 -4.49 4.17 10.13
CA PHE A 33 -4.52 2.90 10.85
C PHE A 33 -3.67 2.96 12.12
N SER A 34 -4.07 2.22 13.14
CA SER A 34 -3.36 2.20 14.43
C SER A 34 -1.96 1.57 14.35
N ASP A 35 -1.72 0.75 13.35
CA ASP A 35 -0.45 0.08 13.06
C ASP A 35 0.47 0.84 12.08
N ASN A 36 0.12 2.07 11.73
CA ASN A 36 0.84 2.90 10.75
C ASN A 36 0.96 2.28 9.34
N GLY A 37 0.14 1.30 8.98
CA GLY A 37 0.13 0.67 7.66
C GLY A 37 -0.10 1.63 6.48
N GLN A 38 -0.52 2.88 6.77
CA GLN A 38 -0.67 3.93 5.77
C GLN A 38 0.64 4.67 5.43
N SER A 39 1.70 4.54 6.22
CA SER A 39 2.89 5.43 6.17
C SER A 39 3.52 5.52 4.79
N TYR A 40 3.73 4.40 4.12
CA TYR A 40 4.28 4.37 2.77
C TYR A 40 3.38 5.11 1.77
N PHE A 41 2.08 4.83 1.77
CA PHE A 41 1.13 5.41 0.80
C PHE A 41 0.99 6.92 0.98
N HIS A 42 0.99 7.41 2.23
CA HIS A 42 0.98 8.83 2.54
C HIS A 42 2.27 9.51 2.09
N GLU A 43 3.44 8.93 2.40
CA GLU A 43 4.73 9.48 2.00
C GLU A 43 4.89 9.47 0.48
N LEU A 44 4.45 8.42 -0.21
CA LEU A 44 4.49 8.35 -1.67
C LEU A 44 3.71 9.50 -2.29
N LEU A 45 2.50 9.79 -1.82
CA LEU A 45 1.71 10.92 -2.32
C LEU A 45 2.39 12.27 -2.03
N VAL A 46 2.88 12.46 -0.80
CA VAL A 46 3.55 13.71 -0.40
C VAL A 46 4.77 13.99 -1.26
N GLU A 47 5.68 13.01 -1.39
CA GLU A 47 6.92 13.22 -2.13
C GLU A 47 6.69 13.27 -3.65
N SER A 48 5.71 12.53 -4.18
CA SER A 48 5.36 12.59 -5.59
C SER A 48 4.80 13.96 -5.98
N LEU A 49 3.87 14.53 -5.20
CA LEU A 49 3.30 15.85 -5.45
C LEU A 49 4.32 16.95 -5.22
N LYS A 50 5.15 16.85 -4.20
CA LYS A 50 6.26 17.78 -3.93
C LYS A 50 7.25 17.85 -5.11
N ALA A 51 7.54 16.71 -5.76
CA ALA A 51 8.37 16.68 -6.97
C ALA A 51 7.73 17.42 -8.16
N GLN A 52 6.43 17.69 -8.10
CA GLN A 52 5.68 18.51 -9.07
C GLN A 52 5.46 19.95 -8.59
N GLY A 53 6.14 20.39 -7.52
CA GLY A 53 5.97 21.73 -6.94
C GLY A 53 4.63 21.94 -6.20
N VAL A 54 3.97 20.86 -5.80
CA VAL A 54 2.68 20.89 -5.10
C VAL A 54 2.84 20.45 -3.65
N GLN A 55 2.33 21.24 -2.72
CA GLN A 55 2.26 20.89 -1.30
C GLN A 55 0.99 20.09 -1.00
N LEU A 56 1.15 18.86 -0.52
CA LEU A 56 0.03 18.05 -0.05
C LEU A 56 -0.20 18.25 1.45
N ASN A 57 -1.45 18.54 1.81
CA ASN A 57 -1.95 18.48 3.16
C ASN A 57 -2.83 17.23 3.32
N ILE A 58 -2.44 16.31 4.20
CA ILE A 58 -3.22 15.09 4.49
C ILE A 58 -4.05 15.34 5.74
N VAL A 59 -5.37 15.16 5.61
CA VAL A 59 -6.31 15.11 6.73
C VAL A 59 -6.68 13.66 6.98
N THR A 60 -6.61 13.21 8.23
CA THR A 60 -6.98 11.85 8.61
C THR A 60 -8.08 11.84 9.66
N PRO A 61 -8.95 10.80 9.68
CA PRO A 61 -9.84 10.57 10.80
C PRO A 61 -9.05 10.44 12.11
N SER A 62 -9.60 10.93 13.21
CA SER A 62 -8.95 10.92 14.53
C SER A 62 -8.79 9.52 15.14
N ARG A 63 -9.42 8.51 14.56
CA ARG A 63 -9.42 7.12 15.05
C ARG A 63 -9.02 6.17 13.92
N HIS A 64 -8.52 5.01 14.31
CA HIS A 64 -8.34 3.87 13.41
C HIS A 64 -9.56 3.65 12.52
N THR A 65 -9.32 3.46 11.22
CA THR A 65 -10.36 3.27 10.21
C THR A 65 -10.26 1.85 9.64
N PRO A 66 -11.03 0.88 10.12
CA PRO A 66 -11.06 -0.46 9.54
C PRO A 66 -11.35 -0.41 8.04
N GLN A 67 -10.78 -1.35 7.26
CA GLN A 67 -10.88 -1.33 5.79
C GLN A 67 -12.33 -1.23 5.29
N LYS A 68 -13.26 -2.00 5.87
CA LYS A 68 -14.69 -1.95 5.51
C LYS A 68 -15.26 -0.54 5.70
N ARG A 69 -14.88 0.15 6.77
CA ARG A 69 -15.28 1.54 7.04
C ARG A 69 -14.61 2.51 6.05
N ALA A 70 -13.32 2.33 5.74
CA ALA A 70 -12.63 3.17 4.76
C ALA A 70 -13.29 3.08 3.38
N VAL A 71 -13.64 1.88 2.92
CA VAL A 71 -14.40 1.66 1.68
C VAL A 71 -15.79 2.32 1.73
N HIS A 72 -16.49 2.22 2.87
CA HIS A 72 -17.76 2.91 3.05
C HIS A 72 -17.62 4.44 2.99
N MET A 73 -16.59 4.99 3.63
CA MET A 73 -16.28 6.42 3.61
C MET A 73 -15.90 6.90 2.21
N LEU A 74 -15.16 6.10 1.43
CA LEU A 74 -14.87 6.38 0.02
C LEU A 74 -16.16 6.47 -0.80
N ASN A 75 -17.08 5.48 -0.64
CA ASN A 75 -18.39 5.48 -1.29
C ASN A 75 -19.29 6.67 -0.94
N LYS A 76 -19.05 7.30 0.21
CA LYS A 76 -19.83 8.44 0.72
C LYS A 76 -19.13 9.78 0.52
N ASN A 77 -18.06 9.82 -0.28
CA ASN A 77 -17.26 11.02 -0.50
C ASN A 77 -16.73 11.65 0.81
N GLN A 78 -16.42 10.79 1.82
CA GLN A 78 -15.84 11.20 3.09
C GLN A 78 -14.32 10.96 3.14
N LEU A 79 -13.78 10.17 2.22
CA LEU A 79 -12.35 10.06 1.92
C LEU A 79 -12.12 10.54 0.49
N SER A 80 -11.02 11.24 0.27
CA SER A 80 -10.59 11.66 -1.06
C SER A 80 -10.17 10.48 -1.91
N MET A 81 -9.42 9.55 -1.31
CA MET A 81 -8.92 8.36 -1.99
C MET A 81 -8.51 7.27 -1.00
N TYR A 82 -8.38 6.05 -1.52
CA TYR A 82 -7.93 4.89 -0.77
C TYR A 82 -7.19 3.92 -1.69
N TRP A 83 -6.16 3.23 -1.18
CA TRP A 83 -5.43 2.17 -1.91
C TRP A 83 -6.11 0.82 -1.69
N LEU A 84 -6.36 0.14 -2.79
CA LEU A 84 -6.99 -1.19 -2.80
C LEU A 84 -6.35 -2.03 -3.89
N VAL A 85 -6.48 -3.35 -3.79
CA VAL A 85 -6.15 -4.27 -4.88
C VAL A 85 -7.04 -3.95 -6.09
N LYS A 86 -6.42 -3.82 -7.26
CA LYS A 86 -7.12 -3.54 -8.52
C LYS A 86 -8.02 -4.71 -8.91
N THR A 87 -9.30 -4.42 -9.19
CA THR A 87 -10.26 -5.39 -9.70
C THR A 87 -11.21 -4.74 -10.70
N PRO A 88 -11.73 -5.49 -11.69
CA PRO A 88 -12.69 -4.93 -12.66
C PRO A 88 -13.93 -4.30 -12.01
N GLU A 89 -14.42 -4.89 -10.90
CA GLU A 89 -15.55 -4.36 -10.16
C GLU A 89 -15.25 -2.98 -9.55
N ARG A 90 -14.04 -2.81 -9.00
CA ARG A 90 -13.62 -1.53 -8.41
C ARG A 90 -13.33 -0.49 -9.48
N ASP A 91 -12.74 -0.89 -10.61
CA ASP A 91 -12.49 -0.03 -11.77
C ASP A 91 -13.80 0.53 -12.36
N ALA A 92 -14.87 -0.28 -12.37
CA ALA A 92 -16.18 0.17 -12.81
C ALA A 92 -16.90 1.08 -11.81
N LYS A 93 -16.48 1.08 -10.54
CA LYS A 93 -17.17 1.77 -9.44
C LYS A 93 -16.51 3.06 -9.01
N TYR A 94 -15.21 3.18 -9.12
CA TYR A 94 -14.41 4.29 -8.62
C TYR A 94 -13.56 4.90 -9.73
N HIS A 95 -13.08 6.12 -9.50
CA HIS A 95 -12.08 6.73 -10.35
C HIS A 95 -10.70 6.19 -10.00
N ILE A 96 -10.14 5.39 -10.89
CA ILE A 96 -8.83 4.76 -10.70
C ILE A 96 -7.69 5.71 -11.05
N ILE A 97 -6.60 5.64 -10.26
CA ILE A 97 -5.26 6.07 -10.66
C ILE A 97 -4.47 4.80 -10.95
N ASP A 98 -4.35 4.46 -12.22
CA ASP A 98 -3.82 3.16 -12.67
C ASP A 98 -2.29 3.11 -12.68
N VAL A 99 -1.71 3.37 -11.51
CA VAL A 99 -0.28 3.27 -11.25
C VAL A 99 -0.06 2.22 -10.15
N PRO A 100 0.67 1.11 -10.44
CA PRO A 100 1.01 0.11 -9.42
C PRO A 100 1.84 0.73 -8.30
N LEU A 101 1.36 0.62 -7.06
CA LEU A 101 1.96 1.29 -5.90
C LEU A 101 3.02 0.48 -5.17
N THR A 102 3.05 -0.86 -5.33
CA THR A 102 3.87 -1.78 -4.53
C THR A 102 4.70 -2.75 -5.36
N GLU A 103 4.92 -2.45 -6.66
CA GLU A 103 5.71 -3.28 -7.59
C GLU A 103 5.37 -4.79 -7.51
N GLY A 104 4.08 -5.10 -7.40
CA GLY A 104 3.56 -6.47 -7.34
C GLY A 104 3.69 -7.19 -6.00
N MET A 105 4.26 -6.57 -4.96
CA MET A 105 4.40 -7.20 -3.63
C MET A 105 3.05 -7.58 -2.99
N ILE A 106 1.97 -6.90 -3.34
CA ILE A 106 0.64 -7.23 -2.82
C ILE A 106 0.14 -8.59 -3.33
N GLY A 107 0.49 -8.97 -4.53
CA GLY A 107 0.14 -10.27 -5.13
C GLY A 107 1.05 -11.42 -4.70
N GLN A 108 2.08 -11.15 -3.92
CA GLN A 108 3.00 -12.14 -3.36
C GLN A 108 2.67 -12.35 -1.90
N ARG A 109 1.97 -13.45 -1.61
CA ARG A 109 1.48 -13.76 -0.26
C ARG A 109 2.47 -14.64 0.49
N VAL A 110 3.01 -14.12 1.58
CA VAL A 110 3.75 -14.86 2.60
C VAL A 110 2.78 -15.20 3.73
N LEU A 111 2.96 -16.35 4.37
CA LEU A 111 2.00 -16.85 5.33
C LEU A 111 2.44 -16.51 6.76
N LEU A 112 1.54 -15.95 7.56
CA LEU A 112 1.63 -16.01 9.02
C LEU A 112 1.04 -17.34 9.47
N ILE A 113 1.76 -18.05 10.32
CA ILE A 113 1.38 -19.35 10.85
C ILE A 113 1.50 -19.35 12.37
N PRO A 114 0.80 -20.23 13.09
CA PRO A 114 1.02 -20.44 14.52
C PRO A 114 2.48 -20.76 14.81
N LYS A 115 3.00 -20.23 15.90
CA LYS A 115 4.39 -20.47 16.31
C LYS A 115 4.72 -21.96 16.39
N GLY A 116 5.83 -22.33 15.76
CA GLY A 116 6.30 -23.71 15.70
C GLY A 116 5.60 -24.59 14.66
N ALA A 117 4.72 -24.07 13.83
CA ALA A 117 4.01 -24.83 12.79
C ALA A 117 4.84 -25.06 11.50
N GLN A 118 6.05 -24.49 11.37
CA GLN A 118 6.85 -24.50 10.13
C GLN A 118 7.02 -25.90 9.52
N ALA A 119 7.26 -26.94 10.33
CA ALA A 119 7.48 -28.29 9.83
C ALA A 119 6.34 -28.83 8.96
N ARG A 120 5.13 -28.30 9.09
CA ARG A 120 3.95 -28.69 8.29
C ARG A 120 3.99 -28.17 6.85
N TYR A 121 4.90 -27.22 6.54
CA TYR A 121 5.01 -26.54 5.24
C TYR A 121 6.29 -26.91 4.46
N ASN A 122 7.30 -27.50 5.11
CA ASN A 122 8.65 -27.65 4.56
C ASN A 122 8.77 -28.45 3.26
N GLU A 123 7.87 -29.41 3.04
CA GLU A 123 7.93 -30.31 1.87
C GLU A 123 6.96 -29.91 0.76
N ILE A 124 6.34 -28.74 0.86
CA ILE A 124 5.37 -28.26 -0.12
C ILE A 124 6.09 -27.54 -1.26
N SER A 125 5.82 -27.98 -2.47
CA SER A 125 6.40 -27.42 -3.70
C SER A 125 5.37 -27.10 -4.78
N THR A 126 4.15 -27.61 -4.66
CA THR A 126 3.08 -27.48 -5.64
C THR A 126 1.76 -27.04 -5.00
N LEU A 127 0.89 -26.45 -5.81
CA LEU A 127 -0.47 -26.09 -5.38
C LEU A 127 -1.28 -27.34 -4.95
N GLU A 128 -1.06 -28.47 -5.60
CA GLU A 128 -1.76 -29.71 -5.24
C GLU A 128 -1.35 -30.24 -3.87
N GLU A 129 -0.05 -30.22 -3.55
CA GLU A 129 0.45 -30.58 -2.23
C GLU A 129 -0.09 -29.61 -1.18
N PHE A 130 -0.08 -28.30 -1.47
CA PHE A 130 -0.65 -27.29 -0.57
C PHE A 130 -2.15 -27.53 -0.29
N ARG A 131 -2.93 -27.91 -1.31
CA ARG A 131 -4.36 -28.28 -1.15
C ARG A 131 -4.54 -29.52 -0.28
N LYS A 132 -3.66 -30.53 -0.42
CA LYS A 132 -3.73 -31.78 0.35
C LYS A 132 -3.51 -31.57 1.85
N LEU A 133 -2.91 -30.47 2.26
CA LEU A 133 -2.82 -30.11 3.69
C LEU A 133 -4.21 -29.91 4.32
N GLY A 134 -5.21 -29.53 3.53
CA GLY A 134 -6.55 -29.21 4.03
C GLY A 134 -6.60 -28.00 4.94
N PHE A 135 -5.57 -27.18 4.94
CA PHE A 135 -5.45 -25.99 5.80
C PHE A 135 -6.42 -24.88 5.38
N VAL A 136 -6.89 -24.14 6.37
CA VAL A 136 -7.86 -23.05 6.21
C VAL A 136 -7.17 -21.71 6.36
N ALA A 137 -7.25 -20.86 5.34
CA ALA A 137 -6.78 -19.49 5.40
C ALA A 137 -7.72 -18.61 6.23
N GLY A 138 -7.19 -17.62 6.94
CA GLY A 138 -7.97 -16.48 7.40
C GLY A 138 -7.97 -15.39 6.34
N LEU A 139 -9.15 -14.89 5.94
CA LEU A 139 -9.28 -13.80 4.97
C LEU A 139 -10.22 -12.71 5.50
N GLY A 140 -9.93 -11.45 5.20
CA GLY A 140 -10.84 -10.35 5.50
C GLY A 140 -12.01 -10.29 4.50
N ALA A 141 -13.18 -9.91 4.98
CA ALA A 141 -14.32 -9.69 4.12
C ALA A 141 -14.04 -8.62 3.05
N ASN A 142 -14.50 -8.86 1.83
CA ASN A 142 -14.28 -8.01 0.64
C ASN A 142 -12.82 -7.96 0.16
N TRP A 143 -11.96 -8.88 0.61
CA TRP A 143 -10.65 -9.03 0.03
C TRP A 143 -10.73 -9.81 -1.28
N TYR A 144 -9.93 -9.39 -2.26
CA TYR A 144 -9.83 -10.10 -3.54
C TYR A 144 -9.26 -11.52 -3.41
N ASP A 145 -8.52 -11.75 -2.33
CA ASP A 145 -8.02 -13.10 -1.98
C ASP A 145 -9.14 -14.14 -1.93
N ILE A 146 -10.36 -13.78 -1.57
CA ILE A 146 -11.51 -14.69 -1.56
C ILE A 146 -11.74 -15.29 -2.95
N ASP A 147 -11.74 -14.45 -3.99
CA ASP A 147 -11.93 -14.89 -5.38
C ASP A 147 -10.75 -15.75 -5.86
N VAL A 148 -9.51 -15.36 -5.48
CA VAL A 148 -8.31 -16.14 -5.76
C VAL A 148 -8.36 -17.52 -5.08
N TRP A 149 -8.70 -17.58 -3.78
CA TRP A 149 -8.81 -18.84 -3.04
C TRP A 149 -9.89 -19.76 -3.61
N ASN A 150 -11.03 -19.20 -3.98
CA ASN A 150 -12.10 -19.93 -4.67
C ASN A 150 -11.63 -20.51 -6.01
N ALA A 151 -11.01 -19.71 -6.87
CA ALA A 151 -10.51 -20.15 -8.18
C ALA A 151 -9.49 -21.28 -8.05
N ASN A 152 -8.71 -21.27 -6.96
CA ASN A 152 -7.68 -22.29 -6.68
C ASN A 152 -8.16 -23.42 -5.76
N LYS A 153 -9.44 -23.49 -5.40
CA LYS A 153 -10.05 -24.51 -4.54
C LYS A 153 -9.33 -24.65 -3.19
N LEU A 154 -8.91 -23.51 -2.62
CA LEU A 154 -8.29 -23.43 -1.30
C LEU A 154 -9.36 -23.13 -0.25
N SER A 155 -9.26 -23.77 0.92
CA SER A 155 -10.20 -23.53 2.03
C SER A 155 -9.86 -22.21 2.74
N TYR A 156 -10.90 -21.49 3.16
CA TYR A 156 -10.74 -20.24 3.89
C TYR A 156 -11.91 -19.97 4.85
N HIS A 157 -11.61 -19.15 5.85
CA HIS A 157 -12.56 -18.54 6.78
C HIS A 157 -12.58 -17.03 6.54
N VAL A 158 -13.77 -16.44 6.40
CA VAL A 158 -13.92 -14.99 6.20
C VAL A 158 -14.19 -14.30 7.54
N LYS A 159 -13.35 -13.35 7.88
CA LYS A 159 -13.58 -12.44 9.01
C LYS A 159 -14.22 -11.15 8.53
N ASP A 160 -15.46 -10.90 8.95
CA ASP A 160 -16.13 -9.63 8.73
C ASP A 160 -15.74 -8.62 9.83
N GLY A 161 -15.67 -7.35 9.45
CA GLY A 161 -15.32 -6.23 10.35
C GLY A 161 -13.82 -6.04 10.52
N GLU A 162 -13.31 -6.17 11.73
CA GLU A 162 -11.89 -5.97 12.04
C GLU A 162 -11.10 -7.26 11.74
N TRP A 163 -10.47 -7.30 10.60
CA TRP A 163 -9.72 -8.47 10.12
C TRP A 163 -8.51 -8.81 11.01
N ARG A 164 -7.98 -7.86 11.79
CA ARG A 164 -6.85 -8.10 12.69
C ARG A 164 -7.15 -9.13 13.78
N GLN A 165 -8.44 -9.40 14.04
CA GLN A 165 -8.83 -10.50 14.93
C GLN A 165 -8.44 -11.88 14.39
N LEU A 166 -8.07 -11.99 13.09
CA LEU A 166 -7.53 -13.24 12.53
C LEU A 166 -6.22 -13.67 13.21
N TYR A 167 -5.40 -12.73 13.70
CA TYR A 167 -4.16 -13.10 14.40
C TYR A 167 -4.40 -13.99 15.61
N GLU A 168 -5.49 -13.78 16.35
CA GLU A 168 -5.87 -14.56 17.51
C GLU A 168 -6.57 -15.87 17.15
N MET A 169 -7.07 -15.99 15.91
CA MET A 169 -7.78 -17.17 15.43
C MET A 169 -6.84 -18.25 14.86
N LEU A 170 -5.57 -17.91 14.59
CA LEU A 170 -4.62 -18.87 14.04
C LEU A 170 -4.27 -19.94 15.09
N SER A 171 -4.42 -21.21 14.69
CA SER A 171 -4.16 -22.35 15.53
C SER A 171 -3.66 -23.54 14.69
N VAL A 172 -2.76 -24.32 15.25
CA VAL A 172 -2.20 -25.52 14.58
C VAL A 172 -3.31 -26.53 14.23
N ASP A 173 -4.22 -26.75 15.16
CA ASP A 173 -5.30 -27.75 15.05
C ASP A 173 -6.71 -27.11 15.03
N GLY A 174 -6.76 -25.77 14.90
CA GLY A 174 -8.02 -25.02 14.88
C GLY A 174 -8.59 -24.79 13.48
N GLY A 175 -9.68 -23.98 13.43
CA GLY A 175 -10.40 -23.68 12.21
C GLY A 175 -9.72 -22.70 11.26
N VAL A 176 -8.63 -22.04 11.66
CA VAL A 176 -7.80 -21.16 10.81
C VAL A 176 -6.34 -21.54 11.05
N ASN A 177 -5.63 -21.93 10.00
CA ASN A 177 -4.28 -22.49 10.12
C ASN A 177 -3.18 -21.55 9.63
N TYR A 178 -3.50 -20.64 8.73
CA TYR A 178 -2.57 -19.65 8.21
C TYR A 178 -3.29 -18.36 7.79
N PHE A 179 -2.52 -17.28 7.71
CA PHE A 179 -3.01 -15.99 7.29
C PHE A 179 -2.11 -15.43 6.18
N PRO A 180 -2.57 -15.40 4.92
CA PRO A 180 -1.78 -14.89 3.80
C PRO A 180 -1.72 -13.36 3.86
N ARG A 181 -0.48 -12.83 3.87
CA ARG A 181 -0.24 -11.39 3.91
C ARG A 181 0.62 -10.96 2.74
N GLY A 182 0.43 -9.73 2.30
CA GLY A 182 1.33 -9.11 1.32
C GLY A 182 2.77 -9.13 1.83
N MET A 183 3.72 -9.41 0.95
CA MET A 183 5.13 -9.50 1.31
C MET A 183 5.63 -8.26 2.09
N HIS A 184 5.11 -7.09 1.78
CA HIS A 184 5.47 -5.84 2.44
C HIS A 184 4.82 -5.64 3.83
N GLU A 185 3.82 -6.46 4.20
CA GLU A 185 3.04 -6.32 5.44
C GLU A 185 3.51 -7.29 6.54
N VAL A 186 3.87 -8.51 6.15
CA VAL A 186 3.98 -9.69 7.02
C VAL A 186 4.99 -9.54 8.18
N VAL A 187 6.12 -8.86 7.98
CA VAL A 187 7.17 -8.76 9.01
C VAL A 187 6.73 -7.87 10.16
N ALA A 188 6.20 -6.68 9.87
CA ALA A 188 5.72 -5.78 10.92
C ALA A 188 4.56 -6.40 11.72
N GLU A 189 3.73 -7.21 11.05
CA GLU A 189 2.64 -7.93 11.69
C GLU A 189 3.15 -9.07 12.59
N ALA A 190 4.13 -9.85 12.13
CA ALA A 190 4.75 -10.91 12.94
C ALA A 190 5.47 -10.35 14.17
N GLU A 191 6.17 -9.23 14.03
CA GLU A 191 6.82 -8.53 15.15
C GLU A 191 5.83 -8.08 16.23
N ALA A 192 4.61 -7.70 15.83
CA ALA A 192 3.54 -7.31 16.74
C ALA A 192 2.77 -8.51 17.34
N GLN A 193 2.91 -9.71 16.77
CA GLN A 193 2.14 -10.90 17.11
C GLN A 193 3.06 -12.07 17.48
N HIS A 194 3.63 -12.04 18.69
CA HIS A 194 4.65 -12.99 19.16
C HIS A 194 4.23 -14.47 19.18
N GLN A 195 2.93 -14.76 19.07
CA GLN A 195 2.36 -16.11 18.95
C GLN A 195 2.41 -16.65 17.52
N LEU A 196 2.84 -15.84 16.54
CA LEU A 196 2.90 -16.21 15.13
C LEU A 196 4.35 -16.24 14.65
N ASP A 197 4.61 -17.10 13.67
CA ASP A 197 5.83 -17.15 12.88
C ASP A 197 5.52 -16.77 11.42
N ILE A 198 6.53 -16.30 10.70
CA ILE A 198 6.48 -16.17 9.24
C ILE A 198 6.87 -17.51 8.65
N GLU A 199 5.99 -18.13 7.87
CA GLU A 199 6.32 -19.34 7.12
C GLU A 199 7.50 -19.06 6.19
N GLU A 200 8.51 -19.95 6.16
CA GLU A 200 9.84 -19.67 5.59
C GLU A 200 10.05 -20.20 4.17
N SER A 201 9.17 -21.08 3.66
CA SER A 201 9.42 -21.87 2.46
C SER A 201 8.60 -21.44 1.24
N LEU A 202 7.46 -20.78 1.40
CA LEU A 202 6.48 -20.59 0.35
C LEU A 202 6.18 -19.11 0.05
N ILE A 203 5.84 -18.85 -1.20
CA ILE A 203 5.12 -17.66 -1.64
C ILE A 203 3.95 -18.13 -2.49
N LEU A 204 2.72 -17.79 -2.09
CA LEU A 204 1.54 -17.95 -2.94
C LEU A 204 1.41 -16.68 -3.80
N LYS A 205 1.53 -16.81 -5.13
CA LYS A 205 1.61 -15.66 -6.03
C LYS A 205 0.43 -15.61 -6.98
N TYR A 206 -0.18 -14.44 -7.12
CA TYR A 206 -1.15 -14.12 -8.14
C TYR A 206 -0.91 -12.71 -8.72
N ASP A 207 -1.30 -12.50 -9.97
CA ASP A 207 -1.06 -11.24 -10.65
C ASP A 207 -2.11 -10.20 -10.28
N ARG A 208 -1.76 -9.29 -9.37
CA ARG A 208 -2.58 -8.12 -9.01
C ARG A 208 -1.70 -6.98 -8.50
N SER A 209 -2.16 -5.79 -8.77
CA SER A 209 -1.54 -4.55 -8.31
C SER A 209 -2.40 -3.86 -7.26
N MET A 210 -1.77 -3.11 -6.38
CA MET A 210 -2.42 -2.15 -5.51
C MET A 210 -2.39 -0.78 -6.19
N VAL A 211 -3.53 -0.12 -6.25
CA VAL A 211 -3.71 1.18 -6.90
C VAL A 211 -4.51 2.12 -6.00
N PHE A 212 -4.49 3.41 -6.30
CA PHE A 212 -5.41 4.35 -5.65
C PHE A 212 -6.74 4.41 -6.40
N TYR A 213 -7.81 4.40 -5.62
CA TYR A 213 -9.16 4.73 -6.06
C TYR A 213 -9.62 6.02 -5.42
N MET A 214 -10.17 6.92 -6.22
CA MET A 214 -10.64 8.24 -5.79
C MET A 214 -12.16 8.27 -5.70
N SER A 215 -12.65 9.10 -4.80
CA SER A 215 -14.05 9.53 -4.75
C SER A 215 -14.23 10.83 -5.53
N GLU A 216 -15.48 11.24 -5.74
CA GLU A 216 -15.82 12.54 -6.35
C GLU A 216 -15.25 13.74 -5.57
N LEU A 217 -14.99 13.57 -4.27
CA LEU A 217 -14.47 14.63 -3.39
C LEU A 217 -13.17 15.29 -3.90
N SER A 218 -12.37 14.54 -4.64
CA SER A 218 -11.03 14.99 -5.06
C SER A 218 -10.74 14.70 -6.54
N LEU A 219 -11.77 14.43 -7.32
CA LEU A 219 -11.65 14.06 -8.74
C LEU A 219 -10.90 15.11 -9.57
N GLU A 220 -11.03 16.39 -9.23
CA GLU A 220 -10.30 17.50 -9.87
C GLU A 220 -8.77 17.33 -9.81
N HIS A 221 -8.26 16.54 -8.84
CA HIS A 221 -6.84 16.29 -8.66
C HIS A 221 -6.35 15.01 -9.36
N GLN A 222 -7.23 14.21 -10.01
CA GLN A 222 -6.89 12.91 -10.58
C GLN A 222 -5.70 12.99 -11.53
N VAL A 223 -5.78 13.84 -12.55
CA VAL A 223 -4.73 14.00 -13.57
C VAL A 223 -3.39 14.43 -12.97
N LEU A 224 -3.44 15.33 -11.99
CA LEU A 224 -2.24 15.80 -11.27
C LEU A 224 -1.58 14.65 -10.49
N ILE A 225 -2.37 13.89 -9.73
CA ILE A 225 -1.87 12.80 -8.88
C ILE A 225 -1.33 11.67 -9.76
N GLU A 226 -2.04 11.29 -10.81
CA GLU A 226 -1.60 10.26 -11.75
C GLU A 226 -0.27 10.62 -12.41
N ARG A 227 -0.13 11.86 -12.89
CA ARG A 227 1.14 12.37 -13.44
C ARG A 227 2.26 12.35 -12.40
N ALA A 228 1.97 12.76 -11.16
CA ALA A 228 2.97 12.78 -10.08
C ALA A 228 3.46 11.37 -9.72
N LEU A 229 2.56 10.39 -9.67
CA LEU A 229 2.90 9.00 -9.38
C LEU A 229 3.66 8.33 -10.54
N ASN A 230 3.27 8.59 -11.79
CA ASN A 230 4.05 8.13 -12.96
C ASN A 230 5.46 8.72 -12.95
N HIS A 231 5.59 10.03 -12.69
CA HIS A 231 6.91 10.65 -12.53
C HIS A 231 7.72 10.03 -11.38
N ALA A 232 7.08 9.73 -10.24
CA ALA A 232 7.75 9.06 -9.11
C ALA A 232 8.26 7.67 -9.50
N LYS A 233 7.53 6.92 -10.30
CA LYS A 233 7.95 5.63 -10.85
C LYS A 233 9.14 5.82 -11.79
N ASP A 234 9.03 6.68 -12.81
CA ASP A 234 10.04 6.88 -13.85
C ASP A 234 11.36 7.48 -13.30
N SER A 235 11.28 8.35 -12.31
CA SER A 235 12.46 8.96 -11.65
C SER A 235 13.10 8.07 -10.59
N GLY A 236 12.55 6.88 -10.32
CA GLY A 236 12.99 5.99 -9.26
C GLY A 236 12.66 6.47 -7.85
N LEU A 237 11.84 7.52 -7.68
CA LEU A 237 11.39 7.98 -6.35
C LEU A 237 10.57 6.88 -5.65
N MET A 238 9.64 6.24 -6.38
CA MET A 238 8.83 5.15 -5.83
C MET A 238 9.71 4.01 -5.33
N GLN A 239 10.72 3.58 -6.10
CA GLN A 239 11.64 2.52 -5.68
C GLN A 239 12.44 2.92 -4.43
N ARG A 240 12.91 4.17 -4.34
CA ARG A 240 13.60 4.65 -3.12
C ARG A 240 12.71 4.61 -1.89
N LEU A 241 11.42 4.90 -2.03
CA LEU A 241 10.46 4.82 -0.92
C LEU A 241 10.14 3.36 -0.57
N ILE A 242 10.00 2.47 -1.54
CA ILE A 242 9.89 1.03 -1.34
C ILE A 242 11.10 0.52 -0.53
N ASP A 243 12.30 0.87 -0.95
CA ASP A 243 13.52 0.48 -0.24
C ASP A 243 13.55 1.06 1.19
N LYS A 244 13.17 2.32 1.36
CA LYS A 244 13.11 2.97 2.67
C LYS A 244 12.19 2.22 3.64
N HIS A 245 10.99 1.85 3.19
CA HIS A 245 9.98 1.24 4.03
C HIS A 245 10.16 -0.27 4.20
N TRP A 246 10.60 -0.98 3.15
CA TRP A 246 10.51 -2.45 3.11
C TRP A 246 11.80 -3.20 2.80
N LYS A 247 12.96 -2.52 2.60
CA LYS A 247 14.24 -3.20 2.37
C LYS A 247 14.59 -4.20 3.47
N ASN A 248 14.32 -3.84 4.75
CA ASN A 248 14.54 -4.75 5.87
C ASN A 248 13.57 -5.92 5.84
N THR A 249 12.31 -5.67 5.54
CA THR A 249 11.27 -6.68 5.34
C THR A 249 11.70 -7.71 4.30
N LEU A 250 12.15 -7.27 3.12
CA LEU A 250 12.61 -8.17 2.05
C LEU A 250 13.85 -8.97 2.46
N LYS A 251 14.78 -8.39 3.24
CA LYS A 251 15.93 -9.13 3.79
C LYS A 251 15.53 -10.23 4.77
N ILE A 252 14.47 -10.02 5.55
CA ILE A 252 13.96 -11.02 6.50
C ILE A 252 13.24 -12.12 5.75
N ILE A 253 12.37 -11.77 4.79
CA ILE A 253 11.57 -12.74 4.03
C ILE A 253 12.43 -13.60 3.10
N LYS A 254 13.48 -13.04 2.48
CA LYS A 254 14.37 -13.71 1.51
C LYS A 254 13.56 -14.38 0.39
N PRO A 255 12.83 -13.62 -0.43
CA PRO A 255 11.89 -14.16 -1.41
C PRO A 255 12.57 -15.08 -2.45
N GLU A 256 13.84 -14.82 -2.77
CA GLU A 256 14.64 -15.61 -3.73
C GLU A 256 14.91 -17.04 -3.28
N GLY A 257 14.76 -17.35 -2.00
CA GLY A 257 14.94 -18.68 -1.43
C GLY A 257 13.66 -19.49 -1.27
N ARG A 258 12.50 -18.92 -1.66
CA ARG A 258 11.19 -19.53 -1.43
C ARG A 258 10.64 -20.21 -2.68
N THR A 259 9.89 -21.27 -2.47
CA THR A 259 9.09 -21.90 -3.53
C THR A 259 7.90 -21.01 -3.88
N ILE A 260 7.81 -20.62 -5.15
CA ILE A 260 6.68 -19.83 -5.65
C ILE A 260 5.60 -20.80 -6.14
N ILE A 261 4.41 -20.69 -5.58
CA ILE A 261 3.22 -21.40 -6.02
C ILE A 261 2.31 -20.37 -6.72
N ASP A 262 2.23 -20.45 -8.05
CA ASP A 262 1.37 -19.57 -8.82
C ASP A 262 -0.10 -19.95 -8.63
N LEU A 263 -0.92 -18.95 -8.33
CA LEU A 263 -2.36 -19.06 -8.18
C LEU A 263 -3.06 -18.42 -9.38
N THR A 264 -4.11 -19.08 -9.85
CA THR A 264 -5.02 -18.48 -10.84
C THR A 264 -5.71 -17.26 -10.22
N SER A 265 -5.69 -16.15 -10.96
CA SER A 265 -6.35 -14.90 -10.61
C SER A 265 -7.55 -14.72 -11.54
N PRO A 266 -8.80 -14.76 -11.05
CA PRO A 266 -10.00 -14.59 -11.87
C PRO A 266 -10.19 -13.17 -12.40
#